data_c1f6c4295dfb76a8b2b3fe4a94f7475a
#
_entry.id   c1f6c4295dfb76a8b2b3fe4a94f7475a
#
_cell.length_a   1.000
_cell.length_b   1.000
_cell.length_c   1.000
_cell.angle_alpha   90.00
_cell.angle_beta   90.00
_cell.angle_gamma   90.00
#
_symmetry.space_group_name_H-M   'P 1'
#
loop_
_entity.id
_entity.type
_entity.pdbx_description
1 polymer ?
#
loop_
_entity_poly.entity_id
_entity_poly.type
_entity_poly.pdbx_seq_one_letter_code
_entity_poly.pdbx_strand_id
1 'polypeptide(L)'
;MYFVPSWYHGNEYKENEQYWYRRRTVTEFDDSVKQVQMFNRNNIMDYKILNLSYCPNFRHFLHRQSVFHAPYWSCFDAIQEIRRTKVDILSYRDLMWPDHTEFVYTPFCIVAYVHNEKYAEIHFGEDGNMIEVFLFQSEIMVRKNVYDDRGFLSTTIVYENNQPIYEQYLDEKGNWKLLHFFEDDHIEINSENPYYLIGNKRFTFQSLNYDSMESLIEEVFSTYLDEMTDKSDIFCLAMHTLH
;
A
#
# COMPACT_ATOMS: atom_id res chain seq x y z
N MET A 1 3.29 23.88 4.52
CA MET A 1 1.86 23.51 4.49
C MET A 1 1.74 22.01 4.28
N TYR A 2 0.76 21.36 4.94
CA TYR A 2 0.55 19.91 4.84
C TYR A 2 -0.88 19.62 4.37
N PHE A 3 -1.02 18.70 3.41
CA PHE A 3 -2.31 18.15 2.97
C PHE A 3 -2.49 16.76 3.55
N VAL A 4 -3.56 16.58 4.33
CA VAL A 4 -3.96 15.26 4.86
C VAL A 4 -5.22 14.85 4.10
N PRO A 5 -5.07 14.10 3.00
CA PRO A 5 -6.20 13.71 2.17
C PRO A 5 -6.95 12.53 2.78
N SER A 6 -8.21 12.39 2.39
CA SER A 6 -9.03 11.21 2.65
C SER A 6 -9.12 10.29 1.43
N TRP A 7 -8.03 10.14 0.70
CA TRP A 7 -8.04 9.44 -0.60
C TRP A 7 -8.22 7.93 -0.49
N TYR A 8 -7.85 7.37 0.65
CA TYR A 8 -7.94 5.94 0.90
C TYR A 8 -8.51 5.73 2.29
N HIS A 9 -9.67 5.09 2.37
CA HIS A 9 -10.25 4.63 3.61
C HIS A 9 -10.28 3.11 3.63
N GLY A 10 -9.70 2.51 4.65
CA GLY A 10 -9.68 1.07 4.78
C GLY A 10 -9.08 0.39 3.54
N ASN A 11 -9.88 -0.40 2.87
CA ASN A 11 -9.48 -1.13 1.66
C ASN A 11 -9.77 -0.39 0.35
N GLU A 12 -10.05 0.92 0.36
CA GLU A 12 -10.41 1.70 -0.83
C GLU A 12 -9.28 1.83 -1.86
N TYR A 13 -8.01 1.57 -1.48
CA TYR A 13 -6.94 1.48 -2.46
C TYR A 13 -7.29 0.49 -3.57
N LYS A 14 -8.08 -0.56 -3.27
CA LYS A 14 -8.54 -1.56 -4.25
C LYS A 14 -9.48 -0.96 -5.30
N GLU A 15 -10.23 0.06 -4.97
CA GLU A 15 -11.09 0.76 -5.93
C GLU A 15 -10.29 1.71 -6.82
N ASN A 16 -9.18 2.23 -6.31
CA ASN A 16 -8.26 3.08 -7.04
C ASN A 16 -7.20 2.29 -7.80
N GLU A 17 -7.00 1.03 -7.43
CA GLU A 17 -6.19 0.10 -8.18
C GLU A 17 -6.98 -0.42 -9.36
N GLN A 18 -6.49 -0.19 -10.55
CA GLN A 18 -7.17 -0.65 -11.76
C GLN A 18 -6.36 -1.74 -12.42
N TYR A 19 -6.99 -2.89 -12.52
CA TYR A 19 -6.51 -3.91 -13.45
C TYR A 19 -6.43 -3.31 -14.85
N TRP A 20 -5.42 -3.64 -15.61
CA TRP A 20 -5.17 -3.10 -16.94
C TRP A 20 -6.38 -3.18 -17.89
N TYR A 21 -7.29 -4.13 -17.67
CA TYR A 21 -8.50 -4.33 -18.48
C TYR A 21 -9.73 -3.56 -17.96
N ARG A 22 -9.64 -2.92 -16.78
CA ARG A 22 -10.71 -2.07 -16.22
C ARG A 22 -10.35 -0.62 -16.48
N ARG A 23 -11.03 0.00 -17.41
CA ARG A 23 -10.80 1.42 -17.68
C ARG A 23 -11.83 2.24 -16.93
N ARG A 24 -11.39 3.01 -15.95
CA ARG A 24 -12.19 4.09 -15.38
C ARG A 24 -11.96 5.36 -16.17
N THR A 25 -13.06 6.06 -16.47
CA THR A 25 -13.02 7.34 -17.17
C THR A 25 -12.87 8.51 -16.21
N VAL A 26 -13.15 8.32 -14.93
CA VAL A 26 -13.16 9.39 -13.93
C VAL A 26 -11.98 9.19 -12.99
N THR A 27 -11.13 10.21 -12.91
CA THR A 27 -9.96 10.29 -12.03
C THR A 27 -10.11 11.44 -11.03
N GLU A 28 -11.33 11.91 -10.83
CA GLU A 28 -11.60 12.99 -9.89
C GLU A 28 -11.70 12.45 -8.47
N PHE A 29 -11.00 13.13 -7.60
CA PHE A 29 -11.00 12.93 -6.17
C PHE A 29 -11.46 14.22 -5.48
N ASP A 30 -11.25 14.30 -4.18
CA ASP A 30 -11.60 15.45 -3.37
C ASP A 30 -10.85 16.74 -3.78
N ASP A 31 -11.19 17.83 -3.11
CA ASP A 31 -10.59 19.14 -3.40
C ASP A 31 -9.10 19.20 -3.12
N SER A 32 -8.55 18.30 -2.27
CA SER A 32 -7.12 18.31 -1.97
C SER A 32 -6.27 17.94 -3.19
N VAL A 33 -6.75 17.04 -4.07
CA VAL A 33 -6.07 16.76 -5.36
C VAL A 33 -6.02 18.00 -6.23
N LYS A 34 -7.14 18.72 -6.36
CA LYS A 34 -7.21 19.95 -7.16
C LYS A 34 -6.30 21.06 -6.61
N GLN A 35 -6.23 21.19 -5.28
CA GLN A 35 -5.32 22.11 -4.62
C GLN A 35 -3.86 21.75 -4.91
N VAL A 36 -3.47 20.49 -4.75
CA VAL A 36 -2.12 20.01 -5.08
C VAL A 36 -1.79 20.22 -6.56
N GLN A 37 -2.73 19.96 -7.47
CA GLN A 37 -2.55 20.25 -8.90
C GLN A 37 -2.32 21.75 -9.16
N MET A 38 -3.03 22.62 -8.46
CA MET A 38 -2.87 24.08 -8.55
C MET A 38 -1.47 24.50 -8.05
N PHE A 39 -1.00 23.98 -6.93
CA PHE A 39 0.35 24.23 -6.41
C PHE A 39 1.42 23.79 -7.41
N ASN A 40 1.31 22.56 -7.96
CA ASN A 40 2.24 22.06 -8.96
C ASN A 40 2.29 22.94 -10.22
N ARG A 41 1.13 23.37 -10.76
CA ARG A 41 1.06 24.23 -11.94
C ARG A 41 1.71 25.60 -11.72
N ASN A 42 1.71 26.08 -10.50
CA ASN A 42 2.34 27.36 -10.12
C ASN A 42 3.77 27.19 -9.58
N ASN A 43 4.35 25.99 -9.68
CA ASN A 43 5.68 25.66 -9.15
C ASN A 43 5.84 26.00 -7.63
N ILE A 44 4.77 25.90 -6.88
CA ILE A 44 4.80 26.05 -5.43
C ILE A 44 5.10 24.68 -4.85
N MET A 45 6.28 24.49 -4.26
CA MET A 45 6.73 23.21 -3.71
C MET A 45 6.83 23.21 -2.18
N ASP A 46 6.42 24.29 -1.52
CA ASP A 46 6.43 24.41 -0.06
C ASP A 46 5.16 23.78 0.56
N TYR A 47 4.93 22.54 0.18
CA TYR A 47 3.87 21.69 0.74
C TYR A 47 4.31 20.23 0.81
N LYS A 48 3.58 19.42 1.55
CA LYS A 48 3.75 17.95 1.58
C LYS A 48 2.40 17.27 1.77
N ILE A 49 2.19 16.16 1.08
CA ILE A 49 1.04 15.27 1.26
C ILE A 49 1.37 14.29 2.39
N LEU A 50 0.47 14.14 3.36
CA LEU A 50 0.57 13.17 4.43
C LEU A 50 -0.46 12.07 4.18
N ASN A 51 -0.02 10.96 3.60
CA ASN A 51 -0.87 9.79 3.35
C ASN A 51 -0.89 8.89 4.57
N LEU A 52 -2.03 8.80 5.25
CA LEU A 52 -2.20 7.99 6.45
C LEU A 52 -2.66 6.55 6.16
N SER A 53 -3.17 6.29 4.96
CA SER A 53 -3.71 4.99 4.60
C SER A 53 -2.69 4.12 3.87
N TYR A 54 -2.88 2.81 3.95
CA TYR A 54 -2.10 1.86 3.16
C TYR A 54 -2.42 2.01 1.67
N CYS A 55 -1.40 2.25 0.88
CA CYS A 55 -1.54 2.48 -0.55
C CYS A 55 -0.30 2.01 -1.33
N PRO A 56 -0.25 0.73 -1.72
CA PRO A 56 0.90 0.17 -2.42
C PRO A 56 1.07 0.69 -3.85
N ASN A 57 0.06 1.36 -4.42
CA ASN A 57 0.06 1.93 -5.76
C ASN A 57 0.09 3.48 -5.77
N PHE A 58 0.65 4.09 -4.73
CA PHE A 58 0.55 5.52 -4.53
C PHE A 58 1.25 6.35 -5.62
N ARG A 59 2.37 5.88 -6.14
CA ARG A 59 3.07 6.53 -7.26
C ARG A 59 2.21 6.52 -8.53
N HIS A 60 1.57 5.39 -8.83
CA HIS A 60 0.63 5.29 -9.94
C HIS A 60 -0.54 6.26 -9.77
N PHE A 61 -1.11 6.35 -8.56
CA PHE A 61 -2.14 7.33 -8.22
C PHE A 61 -1.67 8.76 -8.50
N LEU A 62 -0.50 9.17 -7.97
CA LEU A 62 0.05 10.51 -8.19
C LEU A 62 0.27 10.82 -9.68
N HIS A 63 0.72 9.82 -10.45
CA HIS A 63 0.89 9.94 -11.90
C HIS A 63 -0.46 10.18 -12.60
N ARG A 64 -1.48 9.38 -12.29
CA ARG A 64 -2.83 9.53 -12.85
C ARG A 64 -3.46 10.88 -12.55
N GLN A 65 -3.18 11.43 -11.38
CA GLN A 65 -3.66 12.75 -10.95
C GLN A 65 -2.80 13.91 -11.48
N SER A 66 -1.78 13.63 -12.29
CA SER A 66 -0.84 14.64 -12.82
C SER A 66 -0.09 15.42 -11.73
N VAL A 67 0.19 14.75 -10.60
CA VAL A 67 0.92 15.30 -9.44
C VAL A 67 2.11 14.43 -9.04
N PHE A 68 2.71 13.73 -9.97
CA PHE A 68 3.77 12.74 -9.77
C PHE A 68 4.97 13.25 -8.95
N HIS A 69 5.29 14.53 -9.06
CA HIS A 69 6.41 15.15 -8.34
C HIS A 69 6.00 15.76 -6.99
N ALA A 70 4.75 15.60 -6.57
CA ALA A 70 4.27 16.11 -5.29
C ALA A 70 5.07 15.47 -4.14
N PRO A 71 5.66 16.26 -3.24
CA PRO A 71 6.33 15.71 -2.08
C PRO A 71 5.30 15.08 -1.15
N TYR A 72 5.59 13.88 -0.67
CA TYR A 72 4.69 13.15 0.24
C TYR A 72 5.45 12.44 1.36
N TRP A 73 4.72 12.06 2.37
CA TRP A 73 5.08 11.10 3.40
C TRP A 73 3.96 10.08 3.51
N SER A 74 4.31 8.82 3.65
CA SER A 74 3.37 7.72 3.85
C SER A 74 3.56 7.14 5.25
N CYS A 75 2.47 7.04 6.00
CA CYS A 75 2.46 6.42 7.31
C CYS A 75 2.86 4.94 7.22
N PHE A 76 2.37 4.23 6.22
CA PHE A 76 2.71 2.82 6.02
C PHE A 76 4.15 2.61 5.53
N ASP A 77 4.71 3.52 4.73
CA ASP A 77 6.15 3.49 4.43
C ASP A 77 6.97 3.64 5.73
N ALA A 78 6.52 4.50 6.64
CA ALA A 78 7.16 4.66 7.94
C ALA A 78 7.05 3.38 8.79
N ILE A 79 5.88 2.81 8.93
CA ILE A 79 5.60 1.57 9.68
C ILE A 79 6.41 0.39 9.12
N GLN A 80 6.39 0.21 7.81
CA GLN A 80 7.10 -0.88 7.12
C GLN A 80 8.60 -0.62 6.94
N GLU A 81 9.12 0.53 7.39
CA GLU A 81 10.51 0.95 7.22
C GLU A 81 10.96 1.01 5.74
N ILE A 82 10.05 1.37 4.82
CA ILE A 82 10.35 1.49 3.40
C ILE A 82 11.21 2.74 3.15
N ARG A 83 12.35 2.54 2.51
CA ARG A 83 13.28 3.62 2.12
C ARG A 83 13.42 3.74 0.60
N ARG A 84 12.88 2.78 -0.12
CA ARG A 84 12.98 2.70 -1.57
C ARG A 84 12.23 3.84 -2.22
N THR A 85 12.96 4.66 -2.98
CA THR A 85 12.42 5.76 -3.79
C THR A 85 12.47 5.47 -5.28
N LYS A 86 13.29 4.48 -5.68
CA LYS A 86 13.42 4.05 -7.07
C LYS A 86 12.53 2.84 -7.33
N VAL A 87 12.04 2.76 -8.55
CA VAL A 87 11.28 1.61 -9.04
C VAL A 87 12.26 0.56 -9.56
N ASP A 88 12.11 -0.67 -9.09
CA ASP A 88 12.71 -1.84 -9.69
C ASP A 88 11.59 -2.66 -10.33
N ILE A 89 11.68 -2.87 -11.62
CA ILE A 89 10.65 -3.65 -12.34
C ILE A 89 10.72 -5.09 -11.85
N LEU A 90 9.62 -5.54 -11.24
CA LEU A 90 9.44 -6.91 -10.81
C LEU A 90 8.54 -7.66 -11.80
N SER A 91 9.10 -8.67 -12.45
CA SER A 91 8.34 -9.57 -13.31
C SER A 91 7.84 -10.76 -12.52
N TYR A 92 6.69 -11.31 -12.92
CA TYR A 92 6.24 -12.59 -12.35
C TYR A 92 7.27 -13.71 -12.53
N ARG A 93 8.17 -13.62 -13.52
CA ARG A 93 9.25 -14.60 -13.76
C ARG A 93 10.39 -14.50 -12.74
N ASP A 94 10.48 -13.39 -12.03
CA ASP A 94 11.47 -13.18 -10.97
C ASP A 94 11.03 -13.79 -9.63
N LEU A 95 9.76 -14.25 -9.57
CA LEU A 95 9.23 -14.94 -8.41
C LEU A 95 9.69 -16.39 -8.38
N MET A 96 9.80 -16.95 -7.17
CA MET A 96 10.09 -18.37 -6.99
C MET A 96 8.81 -19.18 -7.22
N TRP A 97 8.78 -19.94 -8.31
CA TRP A 97 7.71 -20.86 -8.64
C TRP A 97 8.12 -22.32 -8.35
N PRO A 98 7.14 -23.19 -8.05
CA PRO A 98 7.41 -24.63 -8.00
C PRO A 98 7.97 -25.15 -9.31
N ASP A 99 8.72 -26.25 -9.24
CA ASP A 99 9.20 -26.93 -10.44
C ASP A 99 8.02 -27.34 -11.34
N HIS A 100 8.24 -27.29 -12.66
CA HIS A 100 7.23 -27.61 -13.67
C HIS A 100 6.00 -26.67 -13.67
N THR A 101 6.15 -25.43 -13.21
CA THR A 101 5.08 -24.42 -13.36
C THR A 101 4.89 -24.05 -14.84
N GLU A 102 3.66 -24.19 -15.31
CA GLU A 102 3.23 -23.79 -16.65
C GLU A 102 2.42 -22.48 -16.56
N PHE A 103 2.70 -21.52 -17.46
CA PHE A 103 1.99 -20.23 -17.50
C PHE A 103 1.04 -20.18 -18.68
N VAL A 104 -0.22 -19.91 -18.40
CA VAL A 104 -1.28 -19.67 -19.38
C VAL A 104 -1.65 -18.20 -19.38
N TYR A 105 -1.48 -17.56 -20.54
CA TYR A 105 -1.80 -16.15 -20.73
C TYR A 105 -3.26 -16.01 -21.12
N THR A 106 -4.03 -15.33 -20.28
CA THR A 106 -5.42 -14.98 -20.57
C THR A 106 -5.53 -13.49 -20.89
N PRO A 107 -6.66 -13.01 -21.42
CA PRO A 107 -6.88 -11.57 -21.61
C PRO A 107 -6.92 -10.75 -20.31
N PHE A 108 -6.97 -11.37 -19.13
CA PHE A 108 -7.21 -10.68 -17.87
C PHE A 108 -6.06 -10.82 -16.87
N CYS A 109 -5.41 -11.98 -16.86
CA CYS A 109 -4.33 -12.31 -15.94
C CYS A 109 -3.45 -13.42 -16.54
N ILE A 110 -2.34 -13.72 -15.88
CA ILE A 110 -1.58 -14.92 -16.15
C ILE A 110 -1.97 -15.96 -15.10
N VAL A 111 -2.31 -17.16 -15.54
CA VAL A 111 -2.61 -18.28 -14.64
C VAL A 111 -1.42 -19.24 -14.62
N ALA A 112 -0.93 -19.56 -13.44
CA ALA A 112 0.13 -20.53 -13.23
C ALA A 112 -0.49 -21.86 -12.82
N TYR A 113 -0.08 -22.95 -13.50
CA TYR A 113 -0.47 -24.33 -13.22
C TYR A 113 0.73 -25.13 -12.76
N VAL A 114 0.52 -26.01 -11.80
CA VAL A 114 1.48 -27.03 -11.34
C VAL A 114 0.79 -28.38 -11.37
N HIS A 115 1.32 -29.34 -12.12
CA HIS A 115 0.70 -30.67 -12.30
C HIS A 115 -0.78 -30.62 -12.74
N ASN A 116 -1.13 -29.72 -13.64
CA ASN A 116 -2.49 -29.44 -14.13
C ASN A 116 -3.46 -28.87 -13.07
N GLU A 117 -3.00 -28.55 -11.87
CA GLU A 117 -3.80 -27.84 -10.88
C GLU A 117 -3.47 -26.34 -10.93
N LYS A 118 -4.49 -25.50 -10.79
CA LYS A 118 -4.32 -24.07 -10.68
C LYS A 118 -3.57 -23.72 -9.41
N TYR A 119 -2.39 -23.12 -9.56
CA TYR A 119 -1.52 -22.73 -8.46
C TYR A 119 -1.60 -21.25 -8.14
N ALA A 120 -1.65 -20.40 -9.18
CA ALA A 120 -1.72 -18.95 -8.97
C ALA A 120 -2.46 -18.21 -10.09
N GLU A 121 -2.96 -17.01 -9.75
CA GLU A 121 -3.35 -15.98 -10.71
C GLU A 121 -2.53 -14.73 -10.46
N ILE A 122 -1.97 -14.15 -11.53
CA ILE A 122 -1.07 -13.00 -11.50
C ILE A 122 -1.78 -11.85 -12.19
N HIS A 123 -2.03 -10.78 -11.46
CA HIS A 123 -2.77 -9.61 -11.94
C HIS A 123 -1.88 -8.40 -12.09
N PHE A 124 -2.18 -7.59 -13.09
CA PHE A 124 -1.40 -6.42 -13.49
C PHE A 124 -2.26 -5.16 -13.42
N GLY A 125 -1.65 -4.04 -13.05
CA GLY A 125 -2.25 -2.72 -13.09
C GLY A 125 -2.29 -2.12 -14.50
N GLU A 126 -2.89 -0.94 -14.62
CA GLU A 126 -3.01 -0.19 -15.88
C GLU A 126 -1.65 0.15 -16.50
N ASP A 127 -0.64 0.33 -15.68
CA ASP A 127 0.73 0.65 -16.07
C ASP A 127 1.58 -0.58 -16.41
N GLY A 128 0.99 -1.78 -16.31
CA GLY A 128 1.64 -3.05 -16.58
C GLY A 128 2.46 -3.61 -15.42
N ASN A 129 2.50 -2.95 -14.27
CA ASN A 129 3.10 -3.49 -13.06
C ASN A 129 2.28 -4.66 -12.52
N MET A 130 2.97 -5.69 -12.00
CA MET A 130 2.33 -6.75 -11.23
C MET A 130 1.86 -6.17 -9.90
N ILE A 131 0.58 -6.31 -9.60
CA ILE A 131 -0.03 -5.72 -8.40
C ILE A 131 -0.44 -6.77 -7.39
N GLU A 132 -0.96 -7.91 -7.84
CA GLU A 132 -1.46 -8.97 -6.97
C GLU A 132 -1.13 -10.35 -7.52
N VAL A 133 -0.84 -11.28 -6.63
CA VAL A 133 -0.74 -12.70 -6.94
C VAL A 133 -1.60 -13.48 -5.95
N PHE A 134 -2.63 -14.13 -6.47
CA PHE A 134 -3.48 -15.04 -5.71
C PHE A 134 -2.90 -16.45 -5.78
N LEU A 135 -2.73 -17.10 -4.64
CA LEU A 135 -2.23 -18.46 -4.53
C LEU A 135 -3.35 -19.42 -4.13
N PHE A 136 -3.41 -20.56 -4.78
CA PHE A 136 -4.45 -21.56 -4.60
C PHE A 136 -3.87 -22.90 -4.16
N GLN A 137 -4.66 -23.63 -3.41
CA GLN A 137 -4.42 -25.05 -3.08
C GLN A 137 -5.75 -25.78 -3.27
N SER A 138 -5.78 -26.77 -4.16
CA SER A 138 -7.01 -27.51 -4.51
C SER A 138 -8.20 -26.58 -4.83
N GLU A 139 -7.99 -25.60 -5.71
CA GLU A 139 -8.97 -24.59 -6.16
C GLU A 139 -9.39 -23.56 -5.06
N ILE A 140 -8.92 -23.74 -3.82
CA ILE A 140 -9.23 -22.81 -2.71
C ILE A 140 -8.11 -21.77 -2.62
N MET A 141 -8.50 -20.48 -2.56
CA MET A 141 -7.53 -19.41 -2.34
C MET A 141 -7.00 -19.48 -0.90
N VAL A 142 -5.68 -19.59 -0.78
CA VAL A 142 -5.00 -19.69 0.53
C VAL A 142 -4.19 -18.45 0.86
N ARG A 143 -3.81 -17.67 -0.16
CA ARG A 143 -2.97 -16.49 0.06
C ARG A 143 -3.16 -15.48 -1.08
N LYS A 144 -3.07 -14.21 -0.73
CA LYS A 144 -2.98 -13.10 -1.67
C LYS A 144 -1.73 -12.28 -1.34
N ASN A 145 -0.83 -12.16 -2.28
CA ASN A 145 0.34 -11.28 -2.19
C ASN A 145 0.03 -9.96 -2.89
N VAL A 146 0.31 -8.83 -2.24
CA VAL A 146 0.15 -7.48 -2.81
C VAL A 146 1.52 -6.86 -3.01
N TYR A 147 1.77 -6.35 -4.20
CA TYR A 147 3.05 -5.77 -4.58
C TYR A 147 2.94 -4.25 -4.66
N ASP A 148 3.95 -3.59 -4.11
CA ASP A 148 4.11 -2.14 -4.23
C ASP A 148 4.55 -1.76 -5.65
N ASP A 149 4.09 -0.62 -6.15
CA ASP A 149 4.43 -0.13 -7.49
C ASP A 149 5.91 0.26 -7.65
N ARG A 150 6.69 0.19 -6.57
CA ARG A 150 8.15 0.29 -6.56
C ARG A 150 8.85 -1.06 -6.75
N GLY A 151 8.11 -2.18 -6.84
CA GLY A 151 8.62 -3.50 -7.21
C GLY A 151 9.13 -4.34 -6.02
N PHE A 152 8.35 -4.47 -4.96
CA PHE A 152 8.58 -5.40 -3.86
C PHE A 152 7.25 -5.92 -3.29
N LEU A 153 7.29 -7.06 -2.61
CA LEU A 153 6.14 -7.61 -1.89
C LEU A 153 5.85 -6.75 -0.67
N SER A 154 4.71 -6.08 -0.65
CA SER A 154 4.32 -5.14 0.41
C SER A 154 3.50 -5.80 1.51
N THR A 155 2.47 -6.58 1.13
CA THR A 155 1.68 -7.35 2.10
C THR A 155 1.34 -8.74 1.59
N THR A 156 0.98 -9.59 2.53
CA THR A 156 0.45 -10.93 2.27
C THR A 156 -0.79 -11.15 3.12
N ILE A 157 -1.92 -11.46 2.48
CA ILE A 157 -3.17 -11.82 3.16
C ILE A 157 -3.29 -13.33 3.16
N VAL A 158 -3.51 -13.92 4.32
CA VAL A 158 -3.72 -15.37 4.51
C VAL A 158 -5.20 -15.65 4.62
N TYR A 159 -5.64 -16.71 3.96
CA TYR A 159 -7.05 -17.13 3.90
C TYR A 159 -7.23 -18.54 4.45
N GLU A 160 -8.33 -18.75 5.15
CA GLU A 160 -8.86 -20.06 5.50
C GLU A 160 -10.31 -20.16 5.00
N ASN A 161 -10.65 -21.22 4.31
CA ASN A 161 -12.00 -21.43 3.75
C ASN A 161 -12.54 -20.21 2.96
N ASN A 162 -11.67 -19.56 2.17
CA ASN A 162 -11.95 -18.33 1.41
C ASN A 162 -12.27 -17.10 2.28
N GLN A 163 -12.02 -17.13 3.59
CA GLN A 163 -12.13 -15.97 4.46
C GLN A 163 -10.73 -15.46 4.82
N PRO A 164 -10.49 -14.14 4.73
CA PRO A 164 -9.23 -13.59 5.16
C PRO A 164 -9.10 -13.68 6.68
N ILE A 165 -7.96 -14.15 7.16
CA ILE A 165 -7.66 -14.32 8.58
C ILE A 165 -6.82 -13.17 9.09
N TYR A 166 -5.69 -12.91 8.42
CA TYR A 166 -4.82 -11.80 8.75
C TYR A 166 -4.10 -11.27 7.52
N GLU A 167 -3.69 -10.01 7.59
CA GLU A 167 -2.77 -9.37 6.65
C GLU A 167 -1.42 -9.13 7.33
N GLN A 168 -0.37 -9.60 6.69
CA GLN A 168 1.00 -9.42 7.12
C GLN A 168 1.65 -8.30 6.31
N TYR A 169 2.10 -7.25 6.96
CA TYR A 169 2.84 -6.14 6.36
C TYR A 169 4.34 -6.41 6.43
N LEU A 170 5.03 -6.18 5.33
CA LEU A 170 6.44 -6.53 5.14
C LEU A 170 7.29 -5.30 4.91
N ASP A 171 8.57 -5.37 5.30
CA ASP A 171 9.57 -4.40 4.86
C ASP A 171 9.97 -4.67 3.39
N GLU A 172 10.76 -3.78 2.79
CA GLU A 172 11.21 -3.93 1.39
C GLU A 172 12.14 -5.13 1.13
N LYS A 173 12.51 -5.88 2.17
CA LYS A 173 13.31 -7.11 2.09
C LYS A 173 12.48 -8.37 2.31
N GLY A 174 11.17 -8.22 2.58
CA GLY A 174 10.26 -9.30 2.85
C GLY A 174 10.22 -9.76 4.31
N ASN A 175 10.82 -9.04 5.25
CA ASN A 175 10.68 -9.35 6.67
C ASN A 175 9.35 -8.77 7.17
N TRP A 176 8.62 -9.55 7.97
CA TRP A 176 7.36 -9.08 8.52
C TRP A 176 7.55 -7.99 9.58
N LYS A 177 6.65 -7.02 9.58
CA LYS A 177 6.65 -5.87 10.49
C LYS A 177 5.49 -5.92 11.47
N LEU A 178 4.30 -6.19 10.94
CA LEU A 178 3.09 -6.33 11.75
C LEU A 178 2.11 -7.31 11.10
N LEU A 179 1.22 -7.85 11.92
CA LEU A 179 0.05 -8.63 11.54
C LEU A 179 -1.20 -7.84 11.92
N HIS A 180 -2.15 -7.77 11.00
CA HIS A 180 -3.48 -7.23 11.22
C HIS A 180 -4.49 -8.36 11.13
N PHE A 181 -5.15 -8.71 12.22
CA PHE A 181 -6.15 -9.77 12.30
C PHE A 181 -7.53 -9.22 11.99
N PHE A 182 -8.26 -9.85 11.06
CA PHE A 182 -9.55 -9.34 10.59
C PHE A 182 -10.73 -9.69 11.49
N GLU A 183 -10.59 -10.66 12.41
CA GLU A 183 -11.67 -11.10 13.29
C GLU A 183 -12.02 -10.03 14.32
N ASP A 184 -11.05 -9.39 14.92
CA ASP A 184 -11.18 -8.44 16.02
C ASP A 184 -10.40 -7.13 15.79
N ASP A 185 -9.89 -6.92 14.58
CA ASP A 185 -9.16 -5.72 14.13
C ASP A 185 -7.86 -5.42 14.91
N HIS A 186 -7.36 -6.38 15.71
CA HIS A 186 -6.14 -6.15 16.48
C HIS A 186 -4.88 -6.25 15.61
N ILE A 187 -3.81 -5.57 16.10
CA ILE A 187 -2.51 -5.51 15.42
C ILE A 187 -1.44 -6.08 16.36
N GLU A 188 -0.60 -6.97 15.82
CA GLU A 188 0.60 -7.45 16.47
C GLU A 188 1.85 -6.93 15.77
N ILE A 189 2.75 -6.29 16.53
CA ILE A 189 4.04 -5.81 16.02
C ILE A 189 5.11 -6.89 16.19
N ASN A 190 5.99 -7.03 15.20
CA ASN A 190 7.13 -7.93 15.29
C ASN A 190 8.06 -7.53 16.45
N SER A 191 8.11 -8.34 17.49
CA SER A 191 8.94 -8.09 18.69
C SER A 191 10.45 -8.09 18.40
N GLU A 192 10.90 -8.72 17.31
CA GLU A 192 12.31 -8.70 16.90
C GLU A 192 12.67 -7.42 16.12
N ASN A 193 11.64 -6.73 15.57
CA ASN A 193 11.83 -5.49 14.83
C ASN A 193 10.72 -4.47 15.16
N PRO A 194 10.60 -4.02 16.43
CA PRO A 194 9.52 -3.15 16.90
C PRO A 194 9.78 -1.67 16.60
N TYR A 195 10.17 -1.36 15.36
CA TYR A 195 10.59 -0.01 14.98
C TYR A 195 9.81 0.50 13.77
N TYR A 196 9.73 1.84 13.66
CA TYR A 196 9.25 2.57 12.49
C TYR A 196 10.14 3.78 12.20
N LEU A 197 9.97 4.41 11.03
CA LEU A 197 10.84 5.49 10.55
C LEU A 197 10.11 6.82 10.48
N ILE A 198 10.70 7.88 11.07
CA ILE A 198 10.31 9.25 10.77
C ILE A 198 11.53 9.98 10.20
N GLY A 199 11.46 10.34 8.92
CA GLY A 199 12.64 10.83 8.22
C GLY A 199 13.77 9.80 8.22
N ASN A 200 14.92 10.17 8.79
CA ASN A 200 16.07 9.28 8.94
C ASN A 200 16.19 8.66 10.32
N LYS A 201 15.28 8.98 11.24
CA LYS A 201 15.31 8.48 12.61
C LYS A 201 14.43 7.25 12.76
N ARG A 202 14.86 6.34 13.61
CA ARG A 202 14.14 5.12 13.97
C ARG A 202 13.52 5.29 15.35
N PHE A 203 12.24 5.01 15.47
CA PHE A 203 11.46 5.05 16.70
C PHE A 203 10.98 3.66 17.06
N THR A 204 10.81 3.39 18.34
CA THR A 204 10.25 2.13 18.84
C THR A 204 8.76 2.31 19.04
N PHE A 205 7.94 1.35 18.61
CA PHE A 205 6.51 1.33 18.94
C PHE A 205 6.29 1.29 20.44
N GLN A 206 5.30 2.04 20.94
CA GLN A 206 4.97 2.10 22.38
C GLN A 206 4.38 0.79 22.89
N SER A 207 3.74 0.02 22.04
CA SER A 207 3.17 -1.29 22.34
C SER A 207 3.53 -2.30 21.24
N LEU A 208 3.51 -3.58 21.59
CA LEU A 208 3.58 -4.67 20.61
C LEU A 208 2.18 -5.11 20.14
N ASN A 209 1.12 -4.59 20.77
CA ASN A 209 -0.27 -4.91 20.41
C ASN A 209 -1.08 -3.62 20.43
N TYR A 210 -1.94 -3.46 19.41
CA TYR A 210 -2.88 -2.34 19.27
C TYR A 210 -4.27 -2.90 19.00
N ASP A 211 -5.29 -2.23 19.55
CA ASP A 211 -6.68 -2.64 19.43
C ASP A 211 -7.27 -2.34 18.04
N SER A 212 -6.60 -1.49 17.26
CA SER A 212 -7.02 -1.15 15.89
C SER A 212 -5.86 -0.55 15.09
N MET A 213 -6.02 -0.54 13.76
CA MET A 213 -5.08 0.13 12.85
C MET A 213 -5.05 1.65 13.08
N GLU A 214 -6.17 2.26 13.46
CA GLU A 214 -6.26 3.67 13.76
C GLU A 214 -5.36 4.06 14.93
N SER A 215 -5.32 3.27 16.00
CA SER A 215 -4.48 3.51 17.17
C SER A 215 -2.99 3.46 16.82
N LEU A 216 -2.60 2.54 15.96
CA LEU A 216 -1.23 2.45 15.44
C LEU A 216 -0.87 3.68 14.57
N ILE A 217 -1.76 4.06 13.66
CA ILE A 217 -1.58 5.24 12.80
C ILE A 217 -1.49 6.51 13.63
N GLU A 218 -2.32 6.65 14.66
CA GLU A 218 -2.31 7.80 15.57
C GLU A 218 -0.95 7.98 16.26
N GLU A 219 -0.34 6.90 16.77
CA GLU A 219 0.99 6.94 17.36
C GLU A 219 2.05 7.42 16.35
N VAL A 220 2.10 6.77 15.19
CA VAL A 220 3.12 7.06 14.17
C VAL A 220 2.97 8.47 13.62
N PHE A 221 1.72 8.90 13.41
CA PHE A 221 1.42 10.24 12.92
C PHE A 221 1.71 11.32 13.97
N SER A 222 1.39 11.10 15.25
CA SER A 222 1.74 12.01 16.33
C SER A 222 3.25 12.21 16.42
N THR A 223 4.03 11.12 16.34
CA THR A 223 5.50 11.21 16.31
C THR A 223 5.99 12.00 15.07
N TYR A 224 5.33 11.81 13.90
CA TYR A 224 5.66 12.60 12.71
C TYR A 224 5.42 14.09 12.94
N LEU A 225 4.29 14.45 13.55
CA LEU A 225 3.97 15.85 13.86
C LEU A 225 5.02 16.48 14.79
N ASP A 226 5.40 15.76 15.85
CA ASP A 226 6.36 16.26 16.83
C ASP A 226 7.77 16.44 16.24
N GLU A 227 8.19 15.56 15.34
CA GLU A 227 9.55 15.54 14.78
C GLU A 227 9.73 16.39 13.53
N MET A 228 8.66 16.59 12.75
CA MET A 228 8.75 17.12 11.38
C MET A 228 7.97 18.41 11.16
N THR A 229 7.19 18.88 12.14
CA THR A 229 6.35 20.07 11.97
C THR A 229 6.55 21.09 13.07
N ASP A 230 6.20 22.34 12.78
CA ASP A 230 6.26 23.47 13.68
C ASP A 230 4.84 24.00 13.99
N LYS A 231 4.69 24.75 15.09
CA LYS A 231 3.41 25.37 15.49
C LYS A 231 2.85 26.36 14.47
N SER A 232 3.69 26.85 13.56
CA SER A 232 3.29 27.75 12.48
C SER A 232 2.84 27.03 11.23
N ASP A 233 2.96 25.70 11.19
CA ASP A 233 2.54 24.92 10.02
C ASP A 233 1.03 24.89 9.86
N ILE A 234 0.61 24.91 8.61
CA ILE A 234 -0.80 24.87 8.22
C ILE A 234 -1.15 23.48 7.72
N PHE A 235 -2.20 22.89 8.27
CA PHE A 235 -2.75 21.62 7.85
C PHE A 235 -4.07 21.81 7.13
N CYS A 236 -4.16 21.26 5.92
CA CYS A 236 -5.38 21.18 5.12
C CYS A 236 -5.91 19.75 5.22
N LEU A 237 -6.96 19.57 6.02
CA LEU A 237 -7.61 18.28 6.19
C LEU A 237 -8.73 18.14 5.17
N ALA A 238 -8.76 17.04 4.43
CA ALA A 238 -9.92 16.69 3.62
C ALA A 238 -11.05 16.23 4.57
N MET A 239 -12.20 16.87 4.45
CA MET A 239 -13.39 16.42 5.19
C MET A 239 -14.12 15.36 4.38
N HIS A 240 -14.27 14.18 4.95
CA HIS A 240 -15.16 13.18 4.42
C HIS A 240 -16.59 13.63 4.71
N THR A 241 -17.33 14.04 3.70
CA THR A 241 -18.79 14.16 3.82
C THR A 241 -19.35 12.74 3.85
N LEU A 242 -19.70 12.28 5.04
CA LEU A 242 -20.58 11.11 5.19
C LEU A 242 -21.90 11.42 4.48
N HIS A 243 -22.13 10.77 3.35
CA HIS A 243 -23.42 10.73 2.66
C HIS A 243 -24.20 9.50 3.11
#